data_f2f859104c174cd13ff39ea74011aeaa
#
_entry.id   f2f859104c174cd13ff39ea74011aeaa
#
_cell.length_a   1.000
_cell.length_b   1.000
_cell.length_c   1.000
_cell.angle_alpha   90.00
_cell.angle_beta   90.00
_cell.angle_gamma   90.00
#
_symmetry.space_group_name_H-M   'P 1'
#
loop_
_entity.id
_entity.type
_entity.pdbx_description
1 polymer ?
#
loop_
_entity_poly.entity_id
_entity_poly.type
_entity_poly.pdbx_seq_one_letter_code
_entity_poly.pdbx_strand_id
1 'polypeptide(L)'
;MQMDEMYLSHMGFKKQGRSLLNKTLIVGIYQKTTNNLIVKVLKNANSKNLLQFAINHISSKCVVHTDFWKGYRDLKSVFTKHETVNHQDGYVSKTGVNTNQIESVWKHIRRTFKTHIKVAKHHIHLYAKEAAYKFNNIPSFETVMLCFI
;
A
#
# COMPACT_ATOMS: atom_id res chain seq x y z
N MET A 1 2.89 -11.70 0.31
CA MET A 1 2.26 -10.43 -0.09
C MET A 1 2.15 -9.55 1.13
N GLN A 2 2.39 -8.24 1.01
CA GLN A 2 2.12 -7.27 2.06
C GLN A 2 0.96 -6.37 1.63
N MET A 3 0.02 -6.10 2.52
CA MET A 3 -1.12 -5.24 2.28
C MET A 3 -1.23 -4.19 3.38
N ASP A 4 -1.44 -2.93 2.99
CA ASP A 4 -1.51 -1.80 3.91
C ASP A 4 -2.31 -0.67 3.26
N GLU A 5 -2.72 0.32 4.07
CA GLU A 5 -3.39 1.51 3.58
C GLU A 5 -2.63 2.78 3.95
N MET A 6 -2.84 3.79 3.12
CA MET A 6 -2.30 5.12 3.36
C MET A 6 -3.38 6.17 3.13
N TYR A 7 -3.35 7.22 3.94
CA TYR A 7 -4.16 8.41 3.74
C TYR A 7 -3.32 9.52 3.11
N LEU A 8 -3.77 9.97 1.94
CA LEU A 8 -3.18 11.09 1.24
C LEU A 8 -3.98 12.36 1.54
N SER A 9 -3.32 13.37 2.11
CA SER A 9 -3.93 14.68 2.36
C SER A 9 -3.95 15.50 1.06
N HIS A 10 -5.08 16.16 0.76
CA HIS A 10 -5.13 17.14 -0.32
C HIS A 10 -4.34 18.39 0.06
N MET A 11 -3.57 18.93 -0.90
CA MET A 11 -2.79 20.15 -0.66
C MET A 11 -3.71 21.34 -0.35
N GLY A 12 -3.36 22.10 0.67
CA GLY A 12 -4.03 23.35 1.07
C GLY A 12 -4.61 23.36 2.49
N PHE A 13 -4.77 22.21 3.15
CA PHE A 13 -5.34 22.15 4.49
C PHE A 13 -4.37 21.45 5.47
N LYS A 14 -3.50 22.25 6.09
CA LYS A 14 -2.71 21.79 7.25
C LYS A 14 -3.61 21.78 8.50
N LYS A 15 -4.59 20.88 8.58
CA LYS A 15 -5.19 20.55 9.88
C LYS A 15 -4.37 19.42 10.49
N GLN A 16 -3.62 19.73 11.55
CA GLN A 16 -3.03 18.73 12.42
C GLN A 16 -4.15 17.91 13.06
N GLY A 17 -3.98 16.58 13.11
CA GLY A 17 -4.89 15.66 13.78
C GLY A 17 -5.39 14.53 12.89
N ARG A 18 -6.07 13.56 13.53
CA ARG A 18 -6.63 12.35 12.90
C ARG A 18 -7.88 12.59 12.04
N SER A 19 -8.21 13.84 11.71
CA SER A 19 -9.35 14.14 10.86
C SER A 19 -9.17 13.53 9.47
N LEU A 20 -10.14 12.75 9.01
CA LEU A 20 -10.20 12.19 7.65
C LEU A 20 -10.76 13.18 6.62
N LEU A 21 -11.21 14.36 7.08
CA LEU A 21 -11.64 15.46 6.22
C LEU A 21 -10.49 15.84 5.27
N ASN A 22 -10.75 15.84 3.98
CA ASN A 22 -9.77 16.13 2.93
C ASN A 22 -8.62 15.11 2.80
N LYS A 23 -8.82 13.88 3.22
CA LYS A 23 -7.91 12.78 2.95
C LYS A 23 -8.53 11.77 1.98
N THR A 24 -7.72 11.24 1.10
CA THR A 24 -8.10 10.12 0.23
C THR A 24 -7.41 8.86 0.71
N LEU A 25 -8.19 7.81 0.88
CA LEU A 25 -7.70 6.49 1.24
C LEU A 25 -7.19 5.77 0.01
N ILE A 26 -5.94 5.34 0.06
CA ILE A 26 -5.30 4.47 -0.94
C ILE A 26 -4.92 3.18 -0.24
N VAL A 27 -5.38 2.06 -0.74
CA VAL A 27 -4.95 0.73 -0.29
C VAL A 27 -3.98 0.15 -1.32
N GLY A 28 -2.98 -0.59 -0.86
CA GLY A 28 -1.97 -1.23 -1.70
C GLY A 28 -1.70 -2.67 -1.32
N ILE A 29 -1.32 -3.44 -2.33
CA ILE A 29 -0.78 -4.78 -2.20
C ILE A 29 0.60 -4.77 -2.85
N TYR A 30 1.62 -5.15 -2.09
CA TYR A 30 2.99 -5.24 -2.57
C TYR A 30 3.47 -6.68 -2.56
N GLN A 31 3.98 -7.12 -3.71
CA GLN A 31 4.61 -8.43 -3.88
C GLN A 31 6.12 -8.27 -3.97
N LYS A 32 6.82 -8.73 -2.93
CA LYS A 32 8.28 -8.61 -2.85
C LYS A 32 9.01 -9.34 -3.96
N THR A 33 8.56 -10.55 -4.30
CA THR A 33 9.25 -11.44 -5.26
C THR A 33 9.31 -10.88 -6.69
N THR A 34 8.29 -10.12 -7.07
CA THR A 34 8.19 -9.50 -8.41
C THR A 34 8.36 -8.00 -8.38
N ASN A 35 8.61 -7.41 -7.20
CA ASN A 35 8.64 -5.96 -6.98
C ASN A 35 7.40 -5.25 -7.52
N ASN A 36 6.23 -5.89 -7.43
CA ASN A 36 4.99 -5.40 -8.02
C ASN A 36 4.07 -4.78 -6.97
N LEU A 37 3.55 -3.60 -7.27
CA LEU A 37 2.63 -2.83 -6.46
C LEU A 37 1.30 -2.65 -7.17
N ILE A 38 0.22 -3.02 -6.52
CA ILE A 38 -1.15 -2.74 -6.96
C ILE A 38 -1.78 -1.76 -5.98
N VAL A 39 -2.39 -0.69 -6.47
CA VAL A 39 -3.06 0.31 -5.64
C VAL A 39 -4.49 0.57 -6.09
N LYS A 40 -5.34 0.93 -5.12
CA LYS A 40 -6.71 1.34 -5.37
C LYS A 40 -7.12 2.44 -4.39
N VAL A 41 -7.84 3.44 -4.90
CA VAL A 41 -8.52 4.43 -4.05
C VAL A 41 -9.84 3.83 -3.57
N LEU A 42 -10.06 3.86 -2.27
CA LEU A 42 -11.29 3.39 -1.63
C LEU A 42 -12.04 4.56 -0.98
N LYS A 43 -13.35 4.45 -0.89
CA LYS A 43 -14.19 5.43 -0.18
C LYS A 43 -14.01 5.34 1.34
N ASN A 44 -13.84 4.14 1.85
CA ASN A 44 -13.59 3.86 3.26
C ASN A 44 -12.78 2.56 3.43
N ALA A 45 -12.15 2.41 4.58
CA ALA A 45 -11.31 1.27 4.95
C ALA A 45 -12.10 0.26 5.80
N ASN A 46 -13.34 -0.07 5.45
CA ASN A 46 -14.06 -1.14 6.12
C ASN A 46 -13.53 -2.51 5.68
N SER A 47 -13.73 -3.53 6.52
CA SER A 47 -13.20 -4.87 6.28
C SER A 47 -13.73 -5.48 4.97
N LYS A 48 -14.98 -5.22 4.60
CA LYS A 48 -15.59 -5.69 3.36
C LYS A 48 -14.86 -5.17 2.11
N ASN A 49 -14.55 -3.85 2.06
CA ASN A 49 -13.86 -3.25 0.93
C ASN A 49 -12.40 -3.73 0.83
N LEU A 50 -11.73 -3.87 1.97
CA LEU A 50 -10.36 -4.38 2.03
C LEU A 50 -10.29 -5.85 1.62
N LEU A 51 -11.22 -6.67 2.12
CA LEU A 51 -11.34 -8.08 1.74
C LEU A 51 -11.61 -8.23 0.24
N GLN A 52 -12.57 -7.46 -0.30
CA GLN A 52 -12.88 -7.52 -1.74
C GLN A 52 -11.69 -7.10 -2.60
N PHE A 53 -10.93 -6.08 -2.16
CA PHE A 53 -9.70 -5.68 -2.86
C PHE A 53 -8.65 -6.80 -2.83
N ALA A 54 -8.46 -7.44 -1.67
CA ALA A 54 -7.52 -8.55 -1.53
C ALA A 54 -7.91 -9.75 -2.40
N ILE A 55 -9.18 -10.18 -2.39
CA ILE A 55 -9.68 -11.31 -3.18
C ILE A 55 -9.48 -11.07 -4.69
N ASN A 56 -9.66 -9.84 -5.15
CA ASN A 56 -9.52 -9.53 -6.58
C ASN A 56 -8.07 -9.56 -7.06
N HIS A 57 -7.09 -9.51 -6.16
CA HIS A 57 -5.68 -9.31 -6.53
C HIS A 57 -4.71 -10.33 -5.92
N ILE A 58 -5.14 -11.13 -4.95
CA ILE A 58 -4.29 -12.10 -4.26
C ILE A 58 -4.94 -13.47 -4.37
N SER A 59 -4.17 -14.48 -4.80
CA SER A 59 -4.61 -15.87 -4.73
C SER A 59 -4.80 -16.30 -3.28
N SER A 60 -5.87 -17.08 -3.00
CA SER A 60 -6.17 -17.61 -1.66
C SER A 60 -5.04 -18.45 -1.07
N LYS A 61 -4.17 -19.01 -1.91
CA LYS A 61 -2.99 -19.81 -1.51
C LYS A 61 -1.81 -18.96 -1.03
N CYS A 62 -1.85 -17.63 -1.22
CA CYS A 62 -0.77 -16.75 -0.81
C CYS A 62 -0.79 -16.47 0.69
N VAL A 63 0.41 -16.25 1.25
CA VAL A 63 0.57 -15.68 2.58
C VAL A 63 0.39 -14.16 2.49
N VAL A 64 -0.50 -13.60 3.30
CA VAL A 64 -0.78 -12.17 3.37
C VAL A 64 -0.30 -11.60 4.69
N HIS A 65 0.51 -10.56 4.64
CA HIS A 65 1.00 -9.84 5.82
C HIS A 65 0.33 -8.46 5.88
N THR A 66 -0.20 -8.10 7.04
CA THR A 66 -0.79 -6.77 7.32
C THR A 66 -0.33 -6.28 8.69
N ASP A 67 -0.63 -5.03 9.02
CA ASP A 67 -0.60 -4.62 10.43
C ASP A 67 -1.75 -5.28 11.23
N PHE A 68 -1.77 -5.04 12.54
CA PHE A 68 -2.77 -5.62 13.48
C PHE A 68 -4.10 -4.87 13.47
N TRP A 69 -4.37 -4.04 12.48
CA TRP A 69 -5.59 -3.23 12.47
C TRP A 69 -6.86 -4.05 12.19
N LYS A 70 -7.96 -3.70 12.87
CA LYS A 70 -9.26 -4.40 12.80
C LYS A 70 -9.83 -4.56 11.39
N GLY A 71 -9.48 -3.64 10.47
CA GLY A 71 -9.94 -3.68 9.08
C GLY A 71 -9.53 -4.93 8.32
N TYR A 72 -8.46 -5.59 8.74
CA TYR A 72 -7.92 -6.79 8.08
C TYR A 72 -8.39 -8.12 8.66
N ARG A 73 -9.23 -8.10 9.71
CA ARG A 73 -9.65 -9.33 10.43
C ARG A 73 -10.27 -10.39 9.53
N ASP A 74 -11.04 -9.97 8.51
CA ASP A 74 -11.81 -10.88 7.66
C ASP A 74 -10.92 -11.58 6.60
N LEU A 75 -9.66 -11.15 6.41
CA LEU A 75 -8.70 -11.83 5.52
C LEU A 75 -8.44 -13.28 5.96
N LYS A 76 -8.50 -13.55 7.26
CA LYS A 76 -8.30 -14.90 7.83
C LYS A 76 -9.30 -15.94 7.31
N SER A 77 -10.50 -15.52 6.89
CA SER A 77 -11.53 -16.43 6.38
C SER A 77 -11.31 -16.88 4.94
N VAL A 78 -10.45 -16.18 4.20
CA VAL A 78 -10.26 -16.41 2.74
C VAL A 78 -8.85 -16.89 2.43
N PHE A 79 -7.85 -16.34 3.09
CA PHE A 79 -6.46 -16.66 2.79
C PHE A 79 -5.95 -17.77 3.70
N THR A 80 -5.24 -18.75 3.13
CA THR A 80 -4.68 -19.91 3.85
C THR A 80 -3.81 -19.47 5.02
N LYS A 81 -3.08 -18.37 4.85
CA LYS A 81 -2.24 -17.79 5.89
C LYS A 81 -2.31 -16.27 5.86
N HIS A 82 -2.88 -15.69 6.94
CA HIS A 82 -2.85 -14.26 7.19
C HIS A 82 -2.07 -14.00 8.47
N GLU A 83 -0.98 -13.29 8.35
CA GLU A 83 -0.07 -12.94 9.45
C GLU A 83 -0.12 -11.44 9.70
N THR A 84 -0.21 -11.06 10.98
CA THR A 84 -0.32 -9.67 11.39
C THR A 84 0.90 -9.25 12.21
N VAL A 85 1.37 -8.03 11.99
CA VAL A 85 2.44 -7.39 12.78
C VAL A 85 1.82 -6.40 13.75
N ASN A 86 2.10 -6.56 15.03
CA ASN A 86 1.75 -5.57 16.03
C ASN A 86 2.95 -4.64 16.25
N HIS A 87 2.85 -3.39 15.83
CA HIS A 87 3.93 -2.41 15.98
C HIS A 87 4.26 -2.08 17.44
N GLN A 88 3.41 -2.42 18.41
CA GLN A 88 3.68 -2.26 19.83
C GLN A 88 4.71 -3.29 20.34
N ASP A 89 4.77 -4.46 19.71
CA ASP A 89 5.68 -5.55 20.06
C ASP A 89 7.00 -5.50 19.24
N GLY A 90 7.17 -4.49 18.38
CA GLY A 90 8.33 -4.31 17.50
C GLY A 90 7.94 -4.27 16.01
N TYR A 91 8.88 -3.87 15.17
CA TYR A 91 8.67 -3.75 13.71
C TYR A 91 8.72 -5.08 12.96
N VAL A 92 9.14 -6.14 13.63
CA VAL A 92 9.24 -7.50 13.07
C VAL A 92 8.65 -8.46 14.09
N SER A 93 7.71 -9.30 13.66
CA SER A 93 7.17 -10.35 14.52
C SER A 93 8.26 -11.37 14.87
N LYS A 94 8.04 -12.17 15.92
CA LYS A 94 8.93 -13.31 16.30
C LYS A 94 9.14 -14.32 15.15
N THR A 95 8.23 -14.32 14.16
CA THR A 95 8.29 -15.17 12.96
C THR A 95 8.95 -14.49 11.76
N GLY A 96 9.54 -13.28 11.93
CA GLY A 96 10.19 -12.54 10.84
C GLY A 96 9.21 -11.80 9.93
N VAL A 97 7.92 -11.81 10.23
CA VAL A 97 6.89 -11.08 9.46
C VAL A 97 7.02 -9.58 9.71
N ASN A 98 6.98 -8.80 8.65
CA ASN A 98 7.04 -7.34 8.71
C ASN A 98 6.23 -6.70 7.58
N THR A 99 5.92 -5.42 7.74
CA THR A 99 5.26 -4.56 6.72
C THR A 99 6.20 -3.47 6.21
N ASN A 100 7.48 -3.52 6.55
CA ASN A 100 8.46 -2.46 6.27
C ASN A 100 8.60 -2.13 4.78
N GLN A 101 8.38 -3.12 3.91
CA GLN A 101 8.55 -2.92 2.47
C GLN A 101 7.40 -2.10 1.90
N ILE A 102 6.15 -2.42 2.23
CA ILE A 102 5.02 -1.61 1.78
C ILE A 102 5.05 -0.21 2.38
N GLU A 103 5.56 -0.05 3.62
CA GLU A 103 5.79 1.27 4.21
C GLU A 103 6.83 2.09 3.42
N SER A 104 7.91 1.45 2.96
CA SER A 104 8.90 2.07 2.08
C SER A 104 8.30 2.47 0.74
N VAL A 105 7.44 1.63 0.17
CA VAL A 105 6.67 1.93 -1.04
C VAL A 105 5.79 3.17 -0.83
N TRP A 106 5.11 3.30 0.32
CA TRP A 106 4.33 4.48 0.64
C TRP A 106 5.15 5.77 0.73
N LYS A 107 6.39 5.69 1.23
CA LYS A 107 7.30 6.85 1.20
C LYS A 107 7.62 7.29 -0.23
N HIS A 108 7.84 6.33 -1.14
CA HIS A 108 8.04 6.61 -2.56
C HIS A 108 6.81 7.25 -3.21
N ILE A 109 5.63 6.65 -3.02
CA ILE A 109 4.36 7.16 -3.53
C ILE A 109 4.10 8.60 -3.03
N ARG A 110 4.25 8.86 -1.73
CA ARG A 110 4.08 10.21 -1.16
C ARG A 110 5.04 11.22 -1.77
N ARG A 111 6.28 10.83 -2.07
CA ARG A 111 7.26 11.71 -2.73
C ARG A 111 6.81 12.07 -4.15
N THR A 112 6.34 11.10 -4.91
CA THR A 112 5.77 11.33 -6.25
C THR A 112 4.60 12.32 -6.20
N PHE A 113 3.69 12.17 -5.24
CA PHE A 113 2.58 13.12 -5.08
C PHE A 113 3.02 14.53 -4.67
N LYS A 114 4.13 14.68 -3.96
CA LYS A 114 4.65 16.01 -3.58
C LYS A 114 5.15 16.82 -4.78
N THR A 115 5.57 16.16 -5.85
CA THR A 115 6.02 16.81 -7.10
C THR A 115 4.83 17.31 -7.95
N HIS A 116 3.64 16.73 -7.74
CA HIS A 116 2.43 17.16 -8.42
C HIS A 116 1.70 18.21 -7.59
N ILE A 117 1.88 19.49 -7.96
CA ILE A 117 1.26 20.62 -7.28
C ILE A 117 -0.27 20.62 -7.57
N LYS A 118 -1.08 20.57 -6.51
CA LYS A 118 -2.54 20.76 -6.58
C LYS A 118 -3.32 19.68 -7.37
N VAL A 119 -3.08 18.41 -7.10
CA VAL A 119 -3.93 17.35 -7.66
C VAL A 119 -5.35 17.47 -7.11
N ALA A 120 -6.32 17.64 -8.02
CA ALA A 120 -7.73 17.65 -7.66
C ALA A 120 -8.16 16.26 -7.11
N LYS A 121 -9.03 16.27 -6.10
CA LYS A 121 -9.46 15.04 -5.40
C LYS A 121 -9.97 13.94 -6.34
N HIS A 122 -10.72 14.32 -7.38
CA HIS A 122 -11.30 13.38 -8.33
C HIS A 122 -10.27 12.73 -9.26
N HIS A 123 -9.06 13.29 -9.38
CA HIS A 123 -7.97 12.73 -10.18
C HIS A 123 -6.97 11.88 -9.38
N ILE A 124 -7.06 11.84 -8.04
CA ILE A 124 -6.08 11.11 -7.20
C ILE A 124 -5.96 9.65 -7.61
N HIS A 125 -7.05 9.01 -8.05
CA HIS A 125 -7.02 7.63 -8.49
C HIS A 125 -6.14 7.40 -9.72
N LEU A 126 -6.04 8.37 -10.63
CA LEU A 126 -5.16 8.33 -11.80
C LEU A 126 -3.70 8.48 -11.38
N TYR A 127 -3.40 9.46 -10.54
CA TYR A 127 -2.04 9.68 -10.04
C TYR A 127 -1.54 8.52 -9.16
N ALA A 128 -2.43 7.89 -8.38
CA ALA A 128 -2.07 6.69 -7.61
C ALA A 128 -1.68 5.53 -8.53
N LYS A 129 -2.44 5.31 -9.61
CA LYS A 129 -2.12 4.29 -10.63
C LYS A 129 -0.83 4.62 -11.38
N GLU A 130 -0.64 5.88 -11.77
CA GLU A 130 0.59 6.34 -12.42
C GLU A 130 1.82 6.11 -11.52
N ALA A 131 1.71 6.46 -10.24
CA ALA A 131 2.80 6.26 -9.28
C ALA A 131 3.13 4.77 -9.09
N ALA A 132 2.11 3.90 -9.02
CA ALA A 132 2.29 2.45 -8.98
C ALA A 132 2.91 1.92 -10.28
N TYR A 133 2.46 2.40 -11.43
CA TYR A 133 3.05 2.03 -12.71
C TYR A 133 4.53 2.41 -12.80
N LYS A 134 4.87 3.65 -12.44
CA LYS A 134 6.26 4.11 -12.39
C LYS A 134 7.10 3.26 -11.43
N PHE A 135 6.56 2.95 -10.24
CA PHE A 135 7.23 2.09 -9.27
C PHE A 135 7.53 0.71 -9.82
N ASN A 136 6.54 0.07 -10.46
CA ASN A 136 6.66 -1.27 -11.02
C ASN A 136 7.64 -1.33 -12.22
N ASN A 137 7.86 -0.22 -12.90
CA ASN A 137 8.73 -0.13 -14.08
C ASN A 137 10.06 0.57 -13.79
N ILE A 138 10.44 0.74 -12.53
CA ILE A 138 11.81 1.16 -12.20
C ILE A 138 12.75 0.02 -12.59
N PRO A 139 13.72 0.25 -13.51
CA PRO A 139 14.70 -0.76 -13.86
C PRO A 139 15.46 -1.24 -12.62
N SER A 140 15.69 -2.54 -12.49
CA SER A 140 16.58 -3.04 -11.45
C SER A 140 17.99 -2.49 -11.68
N PHE A 141 18.79 -2.41 -10.63
CA PHE A 141 20.20 -1.99 -10.77
C PHE A 141 20.95 -2.84 -11.80
N GLU A 142 20.67 -4.15 -11.83
CA GLU A 142 21.23 -5.09 -12.82
C GLU A 142 20.82 -4.71 -14.25
N THR A 143 19.55 -4.37 -14.47
CA THR A 143 19.05 -3.92 -15.79
C THR A 143 19.73 -2.62 -16.22
N VAL A 144 19.92 -1.69 -15.30
CA VAL A 144 20.61 -0.41 -15.59
C VAL A 144 22.07 -0.68 -15.93
N MET A 145 22.76 -1.55 -15.20
CA MET A 145 24.16 -1.87 -15.48
C MET A 145 24.36 -2.53 -16.84
N LEU A 146 23.43 -3.39 -17.28
CA LEU A 146 23.48 -4.00 -18.62
C LEU A 146 23.35 -3.00 -19.78
N CYS A 147 22.77 -1.82 -19.54
CA CYS A 147 22.69 -0.76 -20.55
C CYS A 147 24.00 0.02 -20.76
N PHE A 148 25.00 -0.20 -19.88
CA PHE A 148 26.30 0.47 -19.95
C PHE A 148 27.46 -0.46 -20.39
N ILE A 149 27.16 -1.69 -20.76
CA ILE A 149 28.10 -2.66 -21.35
C ILE A 149 27.81 -2.80 -22.84
#